data_764ae46256db2c6fd1b6ff0b6f3e111f
#
_entry.id   764ae46256db2c6fd1b6ff0b6f3e111f
#
_cell.length_a   1.000
_cell.length_b   1.000
_cell.length_c   1.000
_cell.angle_alpha   90.00
_cell.angle_beta   90.00
_cell.angle_gamma   90.00
#
_symmetry.space_group_name_H-M   'P 1'
#
loop_
_entity.id
_entity.type
_entity.pdbx_description
1 polymer ?
#
loop_
_entity_poly.entity_id
_entity_poly.type
_entity_poly.pdbx_seq_one_letter_code
_entity_poly.pdbx_strand_id
1 'polypeptide(L)'
;MKILQVITSLQTGGAEKLIVDVVPKYKHLGLDVDVLLFDGKDTPFKRQLENAGIKVFSLGYGGSVYNPLYILKLLPYLRKYDIVHTHNTAPQLFAALGSVVCSVVLCTTEHTTSNRRRDWKWYRPIDKWMYSRYKKVICISDSTEENLRKSIDCNSDKICTIYNGIDFESYDKASPIAKDSITPDINRKVIAMVAGFRYQKDQETLIRAMSYVPKDVELWLIGDGERRTIIEQCVKDKGLENRVRLLGIRNDIPSILKTVDIVVQSSHWEGFGLAAVEGMAAGKPVVASNVAGLSQVVSNAGVLFPLGDDKALADILNKLLTDYKYYNTVKGRCVKRAHKFDISKMVYKYCQVYQSLLEK
;
A
#
# COMPACT_ATOMS: atom_id res chain seq x y z
N MET A 1 -14.10 22.30 -9.56
CA MET A 1 -14.41 20.96 -9.08
C MET A 1 -13.81 20.81 -7.69
N LYS A 2 -14.69 20.57 -6.70
CA LYS A 2 -14.33 20.37 -5.28
C LYS A 2 -14.45 18.90 -4.92
N ILE A 3 -13.35 18.31 -4.46
CA ILE A 3 -13.26 16.87 -4.16
C ILE A 3 -12.95 16.70 -2.67
N LEU A 4 -13.69 15.81 -2.00
CA LEU A 4 -13.40 15.38 -0.64
C LEU A 4 -12.88 13.95 -0.65
N GLN A 5 -11.64 13.75 -0.22
CA GLN A 5 -11.11 12.42 0.06
C GLN A 5 -11.52 12.01 1.47
N VAL A 6 -12.21 10.90 1.63
CA VAL A 6 -12.70 10.43 2.94
C VAL A 6 -12.07 9.10 3.27
N ILE A 7 -11.30 9.06 4.35
CA ILE A 7 -10.59 7.85 4.80
C ILE A 7 -10.79 7.63 6.31
N THR A 8 -10.63 6.40 6.76
CA THR A 8 -10.81 6.05 8.18
C THR A 8 -9.81 6.78 9.07
N SER A 9 -8.53 6.72 8.71
CA SER A 9 -7.41 7.31 9.45
C SER A 9 -6.26 7.68 8.51
N LEU A 10 -5.26 8.38 9.02
CA LEU A 10 -3.96 8.56 8.39
C LEU A 10 -2.84 7.91 9.21
N GLN A 11 -3.09 6.72 9.77
CA GLN A 11 -2.05 5.90 10.38
C GLN A 11 -1.18 5.26 9.29
N THR A 12 -0.16 4.51 9.67
CA THR A 12 0.73 3.84 8.70
C THR A 12 0.02 2.71 7.97
N GLY A 13 -0.13 2.85 6.65
CA GLY A 13 -0.73 1.85 5.76
C GLY A 13 -0.63 2.26 4.29
N GLY A 14 -0.90 1.31 3.38
CA GLY A 14 -0.75 1.57 1.94
C GLY A 14 -1.78 2.54 1.38
N ALA A 15 -3.03 2.49 1.83
CA ALA A 15 -4.08 3.41 1.41
C ALA A 15 -3.84 4.82 1.95
N GLU A 16 -3.39 4.92 3.20
CA GLU A 16 -3.06 6.15 3.89
C GLU A 16 -1.87 6.86 3.21
N LYS A 17 -0.79 6.10 2.95
CA LYS A 17 0.38 6.59 2.22
C LYS A 17 -0.01 7.11 0.83
N LEU A 18 -0.88 6.38 0.12
CA LEU A 18 -1.35 6.78 -1.19
C LEU A 18 -2.06 8.15 -1.14
N ILE A 19 -2.96 8.38 -0.18
CA ILE A 19 -3.64 9.68 0.00
C ILE A 19 -2.63 10.79 0.21
N VAL A 20 -1.63 10.57 1.06
CA VAL A 20 -0.57 11.54 1.34
C VAL A 20 0.25 11.89 0.11
N ASP A 21 0.50 10.91 -0.76
CA ASP A 21 1.30 11.12 -1.96
C ASP A 21 0.50 11.76 -3.10
N VAL A 22 -0.82 11.47 -3.23
CA VAL A 22 -1.61 11.94 -4.38
C VAL A 22 -2.32 13.26 -4.15
N VAL A 23 -2.80 13.55 -2.93
CA VAL A 23 -3.62 14.74 -2.69
C VAL A 23 -2.87 16.05 -2.97
N PRO A 24 -1.58 16.20 -2.56
CA PRO A 24 -0.80 17.38 -2.96
C PRO A 24 -0.64 17.49 -4.49
N LYS A 25 -0.50 16.37 -5.21
CA LYS A 25 -0.38 16.38 -6.67
C LYS A 25 -1.69 16.82 -7.35
N TYR A 26 -2.85 16.43 -6.82
CA TYR A 26 -4.14 16.97 -7.29
C TYR A 26 -4.21 18.49 -7.15
N LYS A 27 -3.78 19.02 -6.00
CA LYS A 27 -3.74 20.47 -5.77
C LYS A 27 -2.80 21.20 -6.74
N HIS A 28 -1.63 20.65 -7.03
CA HIS A 28 -0.71 21.18 -8.04
C HIS A 28 -1.32 21.20 -9.46
N LEU A 29 -2.23 20.27 -9.75
CA LEU A 29 -3.00 20.24 -11.01
C LEU A 29 -4.22 21.18 -11.00
N GLY A 30 -4.39 22.00 -9.96
CA GLY A 30 -5.47 22.99 -9.85
C GLY A 30 -6.81 22.43 -9.35
N LEU A 31 -6.84 21.20 -8.82
CA LEU A 31 -8.02 20.67 -8.19
C LEU A 31 -8.17 21.18 -6.76
N ASP A 32 -9.41 21.52 -6.35
CA ASP A 32 -9.74 21.88 -4.98
C ASP A 32 -10.04 20.60 -4.20
N VAL A 33 -9.06 20.11 -3.44
CA VAL A 33 -9.12 18.80 -2.76
C VAL A 33 -8.83 18.97 -1.27
N ASP A 34 -9.74 18.47 -0.46
CA ASP A 34 -9.62 18.39 1.00
C ASP A 34 -9.69 16.91 1.45
N VAL A 35 -9.29 16.66 2.70
CA VAL A 35 -9.31 15.31 3.30
C VAL A 35 -10.18 15.31 4.55
N LEU A 36 -10.98 14.25 4.75
CA LEU A 36 -11.81 14.04 5.94
C LEU A 36 -11.47 12.69 6.58
N LEU A 37 -11.13 12.73 7.87
CA LEU A 37 -10.82 11.55 8.69
C LEU A 37 -12.00 11.17 9.58
N PHE A 38 -12.20 9.88 9.76
CA PHE A 38 -13.19 9.36 10.70
C PHE A 38 -12.65 9.34 12.14
N ASP A 39 -11.40 8.93 12.36
CA ASP A 39 -10.81 8.80 13.68
C ASP A 39 -10.19 10.09 14.26
N GLY A 40 -9.80 11.01 13.40
CA GLY A 40 -9.24 12.31 13.78
C GLY A 40 -7.93 12.28 14.55
N LYS A 41 -7.21 11.16 14.54
CA LYS A 41 -5.93 11.03 15.23
C LYS A 41 -4.87 11.93 14.62
N ASP A 42 -4.03 12.54 15.46
CA ASP A 42 -2.86 13.27 15.02
C ASP A 42 -1.73 12.27 14.68
N THR A 43 -1.33 12.27 13.41
CA THR A 43 -0.34 11.34 12.87
C THR A 43 0.68 12.06 11.99
N PRO A 44 1.88 11.50 11.77
CA PRO A 44 2.85 12.09 10.85
C PRO A 44 2.28 12.35 9.44
N PHE A 45 1.45 11.45 8.92
CA PHE A 45 0.81 11.60 7.61
C PHE A 45 -0.21 12.74 7.58
N LYS A 46 -0.97 12.94 8.66
CA LYS A 46 -1.87 14.10 8.78
C LYS A 46 -1.08 15.41 8.73
N ARG A 47 -0.03 15.52 9.55
CA ARG A 47 0.84 16.71 9.59
C ARG A 47 1.50 16.98 8.22
N GLN A 48 1.90 15.91 7.49
CA GLN A 48 2.48 16.04 6.16
C GLN A 48 1.49 16.67 5.17
N LEU A 49 0.22 16.28 5.19
CA LEU A 49 -0.82 16.89 4.35
C LEU A 49 -1.09 18.35 4.75
N GLU A 50 -1.19 18.64 6.04
CA GLU A 50 -1.42 19.98 6.56
C GLU A 50 -0.25 20.93 6.18
N ASN A 51 0.99 20.46 6.29
CA ASN A 51 2.19 21.18 5.85
C ASN A 51 2.22 21.42 4.34
N ALA A 52 1.62 20.53 3.54
CA ALA A 52 1.41 20.71 2.10
C ALA A 52 0.24 21.66 1.78
N GLY A 53 -0.36 22.29 2.79
CA GLY A 53 -1.47 23.22 2.66
C GLY A 53 -2.81 22.57 2.31
N ILE A 54 -2.98 21.27 2.58
CA ILE A 54 -4.24 20.56 2.42
C ILE A 54 -5.07 20.71 3.71
N LYS A 55 -6.35 21.01 3.58
CA LYS A 55 -7.26 21.04 4.73
C LYS A 55 -7.62 19.62 5.11
N VAL A 56 -7.35 19.26 6.36
CA VAL A 56 -7.69 17.95 6.93
C VAL A 56 -8.73 18.10 8.02
N PHE A 57 -9.93 17.63 7.74
CA PHE A 57 -11.05 17.63 8.70
C PHE A 57 -11.13 16.31 9.45
N SER A 58 -11.84 16.29 10.58
CA SER A 58 -12.06 15.09 11.39
C SER A 58 -13.48 15.03 11.91
N LEU A 59 -14.12 13.85 11.83
CA LEU A 59 -15.47 13.61 12.40
C LEU A 59 -15.41 13.27 13.88
N GLY A 60 -14.34 12.62 14.33
CA GLY A 60 -14.11 12.18 15.70
C GLY A 60 -12.69 12.52 16.19
N TYR A 61 -12.45 12.20 17.46
CA TYR A 61 -11.15 12.37 18.13
C TYR A 61 -10.73 11.07 18.84
N GLY A 62 -10.91 9.95 18.15
CA GLY A 62 -10.77 8.60 18.69
C GLY A 62 -12.12 7.92 18.90
N GLY A 63 -12.11 6.69 19.38
CA GLY A 63 -13.32 5.87 19.52
C GLY A 63 -13.66 5.05 18.26
N SER A 64 -14.88 4.49 18.25
CA SER A 64 -15.32 3.64 17.14
C SER A 64 -15.57 4.44 15.87
N VAL A 65 -14.96 4.02 14.78
CA VAL A 65 -15.19 4.59 13.43
C VAL A 65 -16.60 4.27 12.90
N TYR A 66 -17.33 3.38 13.55
CA TYR A 66 -18.73 3.03 13.25
C TYR A 66 -19.74 3.76 14.13
N ASN A 67 -19.36 4.90 14.77
CA ASN A 67 -20.29 5.73 15.52
C ASN A 67 -21.40 6.29 14.59
N PRO A 68 -22.69 5.96 14.80
CA PRO A 68 -23.78 6.38 13.92
C PRO A 68 -23.94 7.90 13.82
N LEU A 69 -23.52 8.66 14.82
CA LEU A 69 -23.52 10.13 14.80
C LEU A 69 -22.64 10.71 13.67
N TYR A 70 -21.69 9.92 13.15
CA TYR A 70 -20.86 10.36 12.04
C TYR A 70 -21.65 10.56 10.75
N ILE A 71 -22.82 9.92 10.60
CA ILE A 71 -23.72 10.22 9.48
C ILE A 71 -24.12 11.69 9.51
N LEU A 72 -24.61 12.18 10.64
CA LEU A 72 -25.04 13.57 10.79
C LEU A 72 -23.89 14.56 10.59
N LYS A 73 -22.70 14.24 11.12
CA LYS A 73 -21.50 15.07 10.96
C LYS A 73 -20.97 15.08 9.52
N LEU A 74 -21.23 14.04 8.75
CA LEU A 74 -20.80 13.91 7.37
C LEU A 74 -21.69 14.70 6.39
N LEU A 75 -22.98 14.86 6.68
CA LEU A 75 -23.95 15.51 5.78
C LEU A 75 -23.54 16.91 5.29
N PRO A 76 -23.00 17.83 6.12
CA PRO A 76 -22.53 19.13 5.65
C PRO A 76 -21.44 19.03 4.59
N TYR A 77 -20.55 18.04 4.72
CA TYR A 77 -19.49 17.79 3.74
C TYR A 77 -20.05 17.22 2.45
N LEU A 78 -20.99 16.24 2.52
CA LEU A 78 -21.63 15.69 1.32
C LEU A 78 -22.37 16.74 0.48
N ARG A 79 -22.86 17.82 1.11
CA ARG A 79 -23.54 18.93 0.42
C ARG A 79 -22.61 19.98 -0.16
N LYS A 80 -21.35 20.03 0.33
CA LYS A 80 -20.38 21.08 -0.02
C LYS A 80 -19.49 20.72 -1.20
N TYR A 81 -19.24 19.43 -1.41
CA TYR A 81 -18.31 18.94 -2.41
C TYR A 81 -19.02 18.36 -3.62
N ASP A 82 -18.43 18.56 -4.81
CA ASP A 82 -18.99 18.02 -6.05
C ASP A 82 -18.82 16.49 -6.10
N ILE A 83 -17.65 16.00 -5.65
CA ILE A 83 -17.31 14.58 -5.59
C ILE A 83 -16.85 14.23 -4.18
N VAL A 84 -17.37 13.14 -3.64
CA VAL A 84 -16.86 12.52 -2.40
C VAL A 84 -16.26 11.18 -2.74
N HIS A 85 -14.94 11.07 -2.56
CA HIS A 85 -14.17 9.87 -2.85
C HIS A 85 -13.80 9.17 -1.55
N THR A 86 -14.33 7.99 -1.34
CA THR A 86 -14.15 7.23 -0.09
C THR A 86 -13.10 6.14 -0.22
N HIS A 87 -12.42 5.90 0.90
CA HIS A 87 -11.45 4.84 1.08
C HIS A 87 -11.80 4.07 2.36
N ASN A 88 -11.67 2.76 2.35
CA ASN A 88 -11.99 1.86 3.46
C ASN A 88 -13.50 1.73 3.75
N THR A 89 -13.85 0.70 4.52
CA THR A 89 -15.23 0.22 4.70
C THR A 89 -16.15 1.22 5.40
N ALA A 90 -15.70 1.84 6.51
CA ALA A 90 -16.56 2.74 7.27
C ALA A 90 -16.91 4.00 6.46
N PRO A 91 -15.95 4.75 5.87
CA PRO A 91 -16.27 5.85 4.95
C PRO A 91 -17.20 5.46 3.81
N GLN A 92 -17.00 4.28 3.19
CA GLN A 92 -17.87 3.79 2.12
C GLN A 92 -19.33 3.66 2.58
N LEU A 93 -19.55 2.98 3.72
CA LEU A 93 -20.90 2.77 4.23
C LEU A 93 -21.58 4.08 4.61
N PHE A 94 -20.89 4.95 5.35
CA PHE A 94 -21.48 6.19 5.84
C PHE A 94 -21.76 7.20 4.71
N ALA A 95 -20.89 7.29 3.70
CA ALA A 95 -21.14 8.13 2.53
C ALA A 95 -22.33 7.62 1.71
N ALA A 96 -22.46 6.29 1.54
CA ALA A 96 -23.61 5.69 0.88
C ALA A 96 -24.92 5.99 1.63
N LEU A 97 -24.93 5.87 2.97
CA LEU A 97 -26.10 6.23 3.80
C LEU A 97 -26.43 7.72 3.68
N GLY A 98 -25.45 8.60 3.78
CA GLY A 98 -25.65 10.04 3.66
C GLY A 98 -26.16 10.47 2.28
N SER A 99 -25.79 9.74 1.22
CA SER A 99 -26.25 10.01 -0.15
C SER A 99 -27.76 9.72 -0.38
N VAL A 100 -28.44 9.10 0.57
CA VAL A 100 -29.90 8.95 0.50
C VAL A 100 -30.61 10.30 0.65
N VAL A 101 -30.02 11.19 1.45
CA VAL A 101 -30.60 12.51 1.78
C VAL A 101 -29.80 13.68 1.19
N CYS A 102 -28.73 13.42 0.47
CA CYS A 102 -27.88 14.42 -0.19
C CYS A 102 -27.65 14.04 -1.65
N SER A 103 -27.79 15.00 -2.55
CA SER A 103 -27.37 14.85 -3.94
C SER A 103 -25.86 15.09 -4.02
N VAL A 104 -25.07 13.99 -4.12
CA VAL A 104 -23.62 14.03 -4.21
C VAL A 104 -23.12 12.92 -5.12
N VAL A 105 -22.05 13.18 -5.88
CA VAL A 105 -21.39 12.16 -6.68
C VAL A 105 -20.42 11.37 -5.80
N LEU A 106 -20.69 10.08 -5.62
CA LEU A 106 -19.84 9.18 -4.86
C LEU A 106 -18.91 8.37 -5.77
N CYS A 107 -17.63 8.36 -5.40
CA CYS A 107 -16.59 7.50 -5.95
C CYS A 107 -15.91 6.75 -4.80
N THR A 108 -15.41 5.56 -5.03
CA THR A 108 -14.65 4.81 -4.00
C THR A 108 -13.48 4.06 -4.59
N THR A 109 -12.42 3.85 -3.78
CA THR A 109 -11.29 2.99 -4.12
C THR A 109 -11.23 1.77 -3.19
N GLU A 110 -11.17 0.59 -3.80
CA GLU A 110 -10.93 -0.70 -3.13
C GLU A 110 -9.44 -0.95 -3.03
N HIS A 111 -8.92 -1.05 -1.78
CA HIS A 111 -7.49 -1.20 -1.47
C HIS A 111 -7.09 -2.63 -1.10
N THR A 112 -8.02 -3.56 -1.01
CA THR A 112 -7.74 -4.93 -0.56
C THR A 112 -8.44 -5.97 -1.42
N THR A 113 -7.79 -7.10 -1.61
CA THR A 113 -8.38 -8.29 -2.24
C THR A 113 -9.25 -9.08 -1.28
N SER A 114 -9.06 -8.93 0.04
CA SER A 114 -9.82 -9.67 1.06
C SER A 114 -10.59 -8.70 1.95
N ASN A 115 -11.87 -8.95 2.10
CA ASN A 115 -12.73 -8.19 3.01
C ASN A 115 -13.66 -9.15 3.76
N ARG A 116 -13.41 -9.33 5.07
CA ARG A 116 -14.14 -10.27 5.93
C ARG A 116 -15.66 -10.11 5.88
N ARG A 117 -16.19 -8.91 5.65
CA ARG A 117 -17.63 -8.69 5.54
C ARG A 117 -18.25 -9.44 4.36
N ARG A 118 -17.48 -9.71 3.30
CA ARG A 118 -17.95 -10.45 2.12
C ARG A 118 -18.14 -11.94 2.41
N ASP A 119 -17.53 -12.46 3.47
CA ASP A 119 -17.73 -13.84 3.93
C ASP A 119 -19.09 -14.01 4.61
N TRP A 120 -19.69 -12.91 5.07
CA TRP A 120 -20.98 -12.92 5.74
C TRP A 120 -22.13 -12.85 4.75
N LYS A 121 -22.81 -13.96 4.51
CA LYS A 121 -23.94 -14.05 3.54
C LYS A 121 -25.02 -13.01 3.79
N TRP A 122 -25.33 -12.67 5.05
CA TRP A 122 -26.32 -11.68 5.44
C TRP A 122 -25.90 -10.24 5.12
N TYR A 123 -24.60 -9.96 4.96
CA TYR A 123 -24.09 -8.63 4.64
C TYR A 123 -24.11 -8.34 3.12
N ARG A 124 -24.19 -9.35 2.28
CA ARG A 124 -24.19 -9.18 0.80
C ARG A 124 -25.25 -8.20 0.27
N PRO A 125 -26.53 -8.20 0.75
CA PRO A 125 -27.51 -7.20 0.30
C PRO A 125 -27.10 -5.77 0.67
N ILE A 126 -26.49 -5.58 1.85
CA ILE A 126 -25.99 -4.28 2.32
C ILE A 126 -24.84 -3.81 1.42
N ASP A 127 -23.89 -4.70 1.11
CA ASP A 127 -22.79 -4.39 0.19
C ASP A 127 -23.31 -4.04 -1.21
N LYS A 128 -24.22 -4.83 -1.77
CA LYS A 128 -24.82 -4.57 -3.08
C LYS A 128 -25.52 -3.22 -3.12
N TRP A 129 -26.33 -2.91 -2.09
CA TRP A 129 -26.97 -1.62 -1.95
C TRP A 129 -25.96 -0.49 -1.82
N MET A 130 -24.94 -0.63 -0.97
CA MET A 130 -23.89 0.38 -0.76
C MET A 130 -23.18 0.71 -2.08
N TYR A 131 -22.70 -0.30 -2.83
CA TYR A 131 -22.03 -0.08 -4.12
C TYR A 131 -22.98 0.47 -5.19
N SER A 132 -24.28 0.22 -5.12
CA SER A 132 -25.25 0.81 -6.04
C SER A 132 -25.29 2.33 -5.95
N ARG A 133 -24.98 2.91 -4.78
CA ARG A 133 -24.92 4.35 -4.54
C ARG A 133 -23.71 5.04 -5.17
N TYR A 134 -22.67 4.29 -5.49
CA TYR A 134 -21.45 4.81 -6.10
C TYR A 134 -21.59 4.91 -7.62
N LYS A 135 -21.15 6.04 -8.18
CA LYS A 135 -21.08 6.25 -9.63
C LYS A 135 -19.87 5.51 -10.23
N LYS A 136 -18.74 5.43 -9.47
CA LYS A 136 -17.53 4.75 -9.89
C LYS A 136 -16.89 4.02 -8.71
N VAL A 137 -16.39 2.81 -8.97
CA VAL A 137 -15.64 1.99 -8.04
C VAL A 137 -14.28 1.70 -8.69
N ILE A 138 -13.22 2.17 -8.07
CA ILE A 138 -11.86 2.04 -8.57
C ILE A 138 -11.18 0.89 -7.81
N CYS A 139 -10.59 -0.05 -8.53
CA CYS A 139 -9.81 -1.13 -7.97
C CYS A 139 -8.32 -0.86 -8.18
N ILE A 140 -7.49 -1.10 -7.17
CA ILE A 140 -6.04 -0.80 -7.24
C ILE A 140 -5.25 -1.83 -8.03
N SER A 141 -5.85 -2.96 -8.41
CA SER A 141 -5.23 -4.06 -9.14
C SER A 141 -6.29 -4.93 -9.82
N ASP A 142 -5.88 -5.72 -10.82
CA ASP A 142 -6.77 -6.67 -11.49
C ASP A 142 -7.32 -7.70 -10.51
N SER A 143 -6.49 -8.17 -9.57
CA SER A 143 -6.92 -9.11 -8.53
C SER A 143 -7.95 -8.49 -7.57
N THR A 144 -7.85 -7.20 -7.27
CA THR A 144 -8.87 -6.49 -6.49
C THR A 144 -10.18 -6.37 -7.28
N GLU A 145 -10.10 -6.06 -8.56
CA GLU A 145 -11.27 -5.99 -9.45
C GLU A 145 -11.96 -7.35 -9.58
N GLU A 146 -11.21 -8.41 -9.85
CA GLU A 146 -11.75 -9.76 -9.97
C GLU A 146 -12.44 -10.24 -8.69
N ASN A 147 -11.82 -10.00 -7.53
CA ASN A 147 -12.44 -10.33 -6.24
C ASN A 147 -13.71 -9.52 -5.97
N LEU A 148 -13.70 -8.23 -6.32
CA LEU A 148 -14.89 -7.39 -6.18
C LEU A 148 -16.02 -7.90 -7.07
N ARG A 149 -15.77 -8.15 -8.35
CA ARG A 149 -16.77 -8.67 -9.31
C ARG A 149 -17.37 -10.01 -8.89
N LYS A 150 -16.57 -10.91 -8.30
CA LYS A 150 -17.06 -12.18 -7.73
C LYS A 150 -17.98 -11.98 -6.51
N SER A 151 -17.78 -10.88 -5.76
CA SER A 151 -18.48 -10.65 -4.49
C SER A 151 -19.77 -9.87 -4.64
N ILE A 152 -19.81 -8.92 -5.58
CA ILE A 152 -20.95 -8.05 -5.82
C ILE A 152 -21.38 -8.16 -7.29
N ASP A 153 -22.64 -8.41 -7.50
CA ASP A 153 -23.29 -8.33 -8.82
C ASP A 153 -23.53 -6.83 -9.12
N CYS A 154 -22.49 -6.15 -9.57
CA CYS A 154 -22.50 -4.72 -9.88
C CYS A 154 -22.36 -4.52 -11.40
N ASN A 155 -23.01 -3.47 -11.93
CA ASN A 155 -22.88 -3.09 -13.34
C ASN A 155 -21.39 -2.92 -13.69
N SER A 156 -20.93 -3.63 -14.72
CA SER A 156 -19.53 -3.67 -15.15
C SER A 156 -18.94 -2.29 -15.43
N ASP A 157 -19.72 -1.36 -15.91
CA ASP A 157 -19.28 -0.02 -16.35
C ASP A 157 -18.91 0.89 -15.18
N LYS A 158 -19.39 0.57 -13.97
CA LYS A 158 -19.03 1.31 -12.75
C LYS A 158 -17.65 0.96 -12.21
N ILE A 159 -17.11 -0.20 -12.55
CA ILE A 159 -15.85 -0.69 -12.02
C ILE A 159 -14.73 -0.41 -13.03
N CYS A 160 -13.62 0.14 -12.57
CA CYS A 160 -12.41 0.29 -13.35
C CYS A 160 -11.16 0.03 -12.50
N THR A 161 -10.09 -0.42 -13.14
CA THR A 161 -8.79 -0.60 -12.46
C THR A 161 -7.89 0.59 -12.75
N ILE A 162 -7.41 1.21 -11.66
CA ILE A 162 -6.31 2.18 -11.67
C ILE A 162 -5.25 1.65 -10.72
N TYR A 163 -4.15 1.16 -11.28
CA TYR A 163 -3.05 0.62 -10.49
C TYR A 163 -2.47 1.68 -9.56
N ASN A 164 -2.16 1.28 -8.34
CA ASN A 164 -1.44 2.13 -7.40
C ASN A 164 -0.12 2.59 -8.01
N GLY A 165 0.26 3.81 -7.68
CA GLY A 165 1.52 4.41 -8.10
C GLY A 165 2.39 4.81 -6.92
N ILE A 166 3.67 4.97 -7.19
CA ILE A 166 4.66 5.53 -6.27
C ILE A 166 5.31 6.76 -6.89
N ASP A 167 5.83 7.65 -6.07
CA ASP A 167 6.70 8.73 -6.55
C ASP A 167 8.06 8.16 -6.96
N PHE A 168 8.14 7.71 -8.23
CA PHE A 168 9.33 7.05 -8.76
C PHE A 168 10.60 7.90 -8.54
N GLU A 169 10.50 9.20 -8.75
CA GLU A 169 11.64 10.11 -8.67
C GLU A 169 12.23 10.18 -7.25
N SER A 170 11.38 10.12 -6.21
CA SER A 170 11.82 10.13 -4.83
C SER A 170 12.67 8.90 -4.47
N TYR A 171 12.40 7.74 -5.08
CA TYR A 171 13.19 6.53 -4.90
C TYR A 171 14.43 6.51 -5.80
N ASP A 172 14.32 6.98 -7.04
CA ASP A 172 15.43 6.98 -7.99
C ASP A 172 16.55 7.93 -7.59
N LYS A 173 16.20 9.14 -7.13
CA LYS A 173 17.16 10.19 -6.73
C LYS A 173 17.60 10.12 -5.27
N ALA A 174 17.05 9.22 -4.46
CA ALA A 174 17.43 9.09 -3.06
C ALA A 174 18.92 8.76 -2.91
N SER A 175 19.57 9.39 -1.95
CA SER A 175 20.94 9.04 -1.54
C SER A 175 20.91 7.88 -0.54
N PRO A 176 21.84 6.91 -0.63
CA PRO A 176 21.96 5.87 0.36
C PRO A 176 22.23 6.42 1.76
N ILE A 177 21.75 5.73 2.79
CA ILE A 177 22.13 6.02 4.18
C ILE A 177 23.55 5.45 4.46
N ALA A 178 24.20 5.99 5.46
CA ALA A 178 25.45 5.44 5.98
C ALA A 178 25.15 4.08 6.65
N LYS A 179 25.74 2.98 6.13
CA LYS A 179 25.50 1.62 6.65
C LYS A 179 25.97 1.46 8.08
N ASP A 180 27.05 2.12 8.48
CA ASP A 180 27.63 2.10 9.82
C ASP A 180 26.66 2.58 10.92
N SER A 181 25.64 3.37 10.53
CA SER A 181 24.56 3.76 11.45
C SER A 181 23.61 2.61 11.83
N ILE A 182 23.66 1.49 11.11
CA ILE A 182 22.76 0.33 11.33
C ILE A 182 23.54 -0.96 11.61
N THR A 183 24.62 -1.19 10.88
CA THR A 183 25.42 -2.42 10.99
C THR A 183 26.90 -2.10 11.28
N PRO A 184 27.54 -2.89 12.16
CA PRO A 184 28.97 -2.71 12.43
C PRO A 184 29.87 -3.12 11.25
N ASP A 185 29.37 -3.94 10.32
CA ASP A 185 30.12 -4.40 9.15
C ASP A 185 29.48 -3.87 7.85
N ILE A 186 30.03 -2.77 7.37
CA ILE A 186 29.55 -2.08 6.16
C ILE A 186 29.69 -2.89 4.86
N ASN A 187 30.54 -3.92 4.87
CA ASN A 187 30.81 -4.75 3.68
C ASN A 187 29.74 -5.83 3.48
N ARG A 188 28.95 -6.13 4.50
CA ARG A 188 27.88 -7.14 4.39
C ARG A 188 26.88 -6.77 3.31
N LYS A 189 26.43 -7.77 2.57
CA LYS A 189 25.27 -7.65 1.70
C LYS A 189 24.00 -7.57 2.54
N VAL A 190 23.04 -6.77 2.08
CA VAL A 190 21.81 -6.52 2.84
C VAL A 190 20.59 -6.90 2.03
N ILE A 191 19.77 -7.78 2.61
CA ILE A 191 18.43 -8.07 2.15
C ILE A 191 17.46 -7.26 3.00
N ALA A 192 16.43 -6.65 2.41
CA ALA A 192 15.46 -5.85 3.15
C ALA A 192 14.02 -6.24 2.86
N MET A 193 13.17 -6.10 3.88
CA MET A 193 11.73 -6.16 3.74
C MET A 193 11.09 -4.96 4.43
N VAL A 194 10.33 -4.18 3.67
CA VAL A 194 9.53 -3.04 4.18
C VAL A 194 8.09 -3.51 4.33
N ALA A 195 7.64 -3.72 5.56
CA ALA A 195 6.28 -4.20 5.84
C ALA A 195 5.88 -3.98 7.29
N GLY A 196 4.60 -3.70 7.56
CA GLY A 196 4.06 -3.79 8.91
C GLY A 196 4.15 -5.23 9.45
N PHE A 197 4.43 -5.40 10.73
CA PHE A 197 4.57 -6.71 11.36
C PHE A 197 3.19 -7.32 11.65
N ARG A 198 2.62 -7.95 10.60
CA ARG A 198 1.29 -8.57 10.60
C ARG A 198 1.39 -9.96 9.98
N TYR A 199 0.49 -10.86 10.35
CA TYR A 199 0.43 -12.22 9.78
C TYR A 199 0.45 -12.23 8.25
N GLN A 200 -0.28 -11.30 7.64
CA GLN A 200 -0.33 -11.13 6.19
C GLN A 200 1.05 -11.03 5.53
N LYS A 201 2.05 -10.47 6.22
CA LYS A 201 3.35 -10.10 5.63
C LYS A 201 4.39 -11.21 5.69
N ASP A 202 4.21 -12.20 6.57
CA ASP A 202 5.02 -13.43 6.67
C ASP A 202 6.54 -13.20 6.71
N GLN A 203 6.98 -12.35 7.63
CA GLN A 203 8.41 -12.13 7.87
C GLN A 203 9.12 -13.44 8.27
N GLU A 204 8.41 -14.37 8.89
CA GLU A 204 8.96 -15.65 9.36
C GLU A 204 9.51 -16.50 8.21
N THR A 205 8.86 -16.53 7.04
CA THR A 205 9.41 -17.24 5.86
C THR A 205 10.75 -16.66 5.44
N LEU A 206 10.90 -15.33 5.42
CA LEU A 206 12.17 -14.68 5.08
C LEU A 206 13.24 -14.93 6.15
N ILE A 207 12.89 -14.89 7.45
CA ILE A 207 13.81 -15.21 8.54
C ILE A 207 14.30 -16.66 8.44
N ARG A 208 13.41 -17.63 8.16
CA ARG A 208 13.80 -19.03 7.95
C ARG A 208 14.75 -19.18 6.75
N ALA A 209 14.50 -18.48 5.65
CA ALA A 209 15.35 -18.49 4.46
C ALA A 209 16.77 -18.01 4.77
N MET A 210 16.97 -17.07 5.71
CA MET A 210 18.29 -16.59 6.12
C MET A 210 19.19 -17.68 6.71
N SER A 211 18.64 -18.81 7.18
CA SER A 211 19.45 -19.95 7.64
C SER A 211 20.21 -20.64 6.50
N TYR A 212 19.79 -20.45 5.25
CA TYR A 212 20.39 -21.03 4.04
C TYR A 212 21.17 -20.01 3.20
N VAL A 213 21.22 -18.75 3.64
CA VAL A 213 21.93 -17.65 2.98
C VAL A 213 23.32 -17.46 3.64
N PRO A 214 24.40 -17.07 2.90
CA PRO A 214 25.73 -16.89 3.43
C PRO A 214 25.79 -16.02 4.69
N LYS A 215 26.72 -16.33 5.60
CA LYS A 215 26.80 -15.70 6.94
C LYS A 215 27.16 -14.21 6.91
N ASP A 216 27.75 -13.74 5.83
CA ASP A 216 28.12 -12.34 5.56
C ASP A 216 26.97 -11.51 4.99
N VAL A 217 25.75 -12.06 4.96
CA VAL A 217 24.53 -11.36 4.52
C VAL A 217 23.67 -11.02 5.72
N GLU A 218 23.17 -9.78 5.78
CA GLU A 218 22.23 -9.30 6.80
C GLU A 218 20.81 -9.18 6.24
N LEU A 219 19.82 -9.29 7.13
CA LEU A 219 18.41 -9.00 6.88
C LEU A 219 18.00 -7.75 7.68
N TRP A 220 17.46 -6.76 6.99
CA TRP A 220 16.83 -5.59 7.60
C TRP A 220 15.30 -5.69 7.46
N LEU A 221 14.59 -5.75 8.60
CA LEU A 221 13.14 -5.70 8.67
C LEU A 221 12.70 -4.29 9.08
N ILE A 222 12.06 -3.59 8.15
CA ILE A 222 11.64 -2.21 8.30
C ILE A 222 10.13 -2.15 8.49
N GLY A 223 9.70 -1.68 9.64
CA GLY A 223 8.31 -1.60 10.07
C GLY A 223 8.12 -2.04 11.50
N ASP A 224 6.87 -2.05 11.95
CA ASP A 224 6.47 -2.50 13.29
C ASP A 224 5.04 -3.03 13.25
N GLY A 225 4.58 -3.68 14.32
CA GLY A 225 3.21 -4.17 14.43
C GLY A 225 3.02 -5.25 15.49
N GLU A 226 1.81 -5.75 15.54
CA GLU A 226 1.33 -6.71 16.56
C GLU A 226 2.13 -8.01 16.66
N ARG A 227 2.86 -8.39 15.57
CA ARG A 227 3.67 -9.61 15.53
C ARG A 227 5.14 -9.40 15.87
N ARG A 228 5.54 -8.22 16.37
CA ARG A 228 6.94 -7.94 16.68
C ARG A 228 7.58 -9.00 17.58
N THR A 229 6.94 -9.34 18.68
CA THR A 229 7.45 -10.37 19.61
C THR A 229 7.61 -11.74 18.97
N ILE A 230 6.69 -12.12 18.08
CA ILE A 230 6.77 -13.40 17.34
C ILE A 230 7.97 -13.39 16.38
N ILE A 231 8.20 -12.27 15.70
CA ILE A 231 9.34 -12.09 14.78
C ILE A 231 10.65 -12.14 15.56
N GLU A 232 10.76 -11.44 16.70
CA GLU A 232 11.94 -11.46 17.57
C GLU A 232 12.21 -12.88 18.09
N GLN A 233 11.17 -13.63 18.46
CA GLN A 233 11.32 -15.02 18.88
C GLN A 233 11.80 -15.90 17.72
N CYS A 234 11.24 -15.75 16.52
CA CYS A 234 11.67 -16.48 15.33
C CYS A 234 13.15 -16.24 15.00
N VAL A 235 13.62 -15.01 15.16
CA VAL A 235 15.07 -14.67 14.98
C VAL A 235 15.93 -15.42 15.99
N LYS A 236 15.54 -15.44 17.27
CA LYS A 236 16.27 -16.18 18.34
C LYS A 236 16.28 -17.68 18.10
N ASP A 237 15.12 -18.28 17.78
CA ASP A 237 14.98 -19.72 17.52
C ASP A 237 15.85 -20.20 16.36
N LYS A 238 16.21 -19.29 15.44
CA LYS A 238 17.11 -19.55 14.32
C LYS A 238 18.57 -19.15 14.57
N GLY A 239 18.90 -18.54 15.73
CA GLY A 239 20.24 -18.07 16.05
C GLY A 239 20.73 -16.97 15.10
N LEU A 240 19.83 -16.06 14.71
CA LEU A 240 20.10 -15.04 13.68
C LEU A 240 20.22 -13.62 14.26
N GLU A 241 20.34 -13.45 15.59
CA GLU A 241 20.34 -12.14 16.27
C GLU A 241 21.47 -11.23 15.76
N ASN A 242 22.59 -11.80 15.35
CA ASN A 242 23.72 -11.05 14.79
C ASN A 242 23.56 -10.67 13.32
N ARG A 243 22.49 -11.14 12.64
CA ARG A 243 22.28 -10.99 11.20
C ARG A 243 20.94 -10.36 10.83
N VAL A 244 19.99 -10.27 11.77
CA VAL A 244 18.66 -9.69 11.54
C VAL A 244 18.51 -8.42 12.36
N ARG A 245 18.20 -7.31 11.68
CA ARG A 245 17.98 -6.00 12.30
C ARG A 245 16.51 -5.61 12.16
N LEU A 246 15.84 -5.35 13.28
CA LEU A 246 14.48 -4.79 13.30
C LEU A 246 14.60 -3.28 13.44
N LEU A 247 14.39 -2.54 12.33
CA LEU A 247 14.65 -1.09 12.25
C LEU A 247 13.48 -0.23 12.73
N GLY A 248 12.34 -0.86 13.10
CA GLY A 248 11.14 -0.11 13.47
C GLY A 248 10.54 0.67 12.30
N ILE A 249 9.66 1.62 12.63
CA ILE A 249 9.04 2.52 11.66
C ILE A 249 10.07 3.57 11.23
N ARG A 250 10.25 3.72 9.91
CA ARG A 250 11.20 4.65 9.31
C ARG A 250 10.49 5.59 8.32
N ASN A 251 10.99 6.82 8.21
CA ASN A 251 10.49 7.83 7.26
C ASN A 251 11.41 8.01 6.05
N ASP A 252 12.62 7.44 6.09
CA ASP A 252 13.67 7.51 5.07
C ASP A 252 13.75 6.24 4.22
N ILE A 253 12.60 5.62 3.94
CA ILE A 253 12.47 4.38 3.15
C ILE A 253 13.21 4.46 1.81
N PRO A 254 13.11 5.55 1.01
CA PRO A 254 13.86 5.65 -0.24
C PRO A 254 15.37 5.50 -0.06
N SER A 255 15.95 6.13 0.96
CA SER A 255 17.39 6.08 1.26
C SER A 255 17.82 4.70 1.77
N ILE A 256 17.00 4.06 2.60
CA ILE A 256 17.24 2.68 3.04
C ILE A 256 17.23 1.73 1.84
N LEU A 257 16.24 1.83 0.97
CA LEU A 257 16.12 0.98 -0.22
C LEU A 257 17.27 1.22 -1.22
N LYS A 258 17.81 2.44 -1.31
CA LYS A 258 19.05 2.68 -2.08
C LYS A 258 20.28 2.01 -1.48
N THR A 259 20.30 1.76 -0.17
CA THR A 259 21.44 1.19 0.53
C THR A 259 21.51 -0.33 0.42
N VAL A 260 20.36 -1.01 0.44
CA VAL A 260 20.30 -2.48 0.46
C VAL A 260 20.62 -3.10 -0.91
N ASP A 261 20.86 -4.41 -0.95
CA ASP A 261 21.18 -5.12 -2.19
C ASP A 261 19.96 -5.79 -2.83
N ILE A 262 19.07 -6.40 -2.04
CA ILE A 262 17.88 -7.12 -2.52
C ILE A 262 16.68 -6.74 -1.66
N VAL A 263 15.52 -6.61 -2.28
CA VAL A 263 14.24 -6.38 -1.57
C VAL A 263 13.36 -7.62 -1.69
N VAL A 264 12.79 -8.05 -0.56
CA VAL A 264 11.92 -9.23 -0.48
C VAL A 264 10.52 -8.84 0.02
N GLN A 265 9.49 -9.47 -0.53
CA GLN A 265 8.12 -9.40 -0.04
C GLN A 265 7.54 -10.83 0.05
N SER A 266 7.51 -11.38 1.25
CA SER A 266 7.11 -12.78 1.52
C SER A 266 5.62 -12.96 1.85
N SER A 267 4.80 -11.94 1.61
CA SER A 267 3.40 -11.87 2.05
C SER A 267 2.55 -13.06 1.66
N HIS A 268 1.64 -13.47 2.55
CA HIS A 268 0.61 -14.47 2.27
C HIS A 268 -0.43 -13.97 1.25
N TRP A 269 -0.76 -12.70 1.27
CA TRP A 269 -1.63 -12.02 0.29
C TRP A 269 -1.34 -10.52 0.23
N GLU A 270 -1.59 -9.93 -0.94
CA GLU A 270 -1.46 -8.49 -1.18
C GLU A 270 -2.57 -7.97 -2.09
N GLY A 271 -2.95 -6.71 -1.87
CA GLY A 271 -3.82 -6.00 -2.81
C GLY A 271 -3.08 -5.54 -4.06
N PHE A 272 -1.83 -5.08 -3.89
CA PHE A 272 -0.98 -4.59 -4.98
C PHE A 272 0.52 -4.85 -4.72
N GLY A 273 1.04 -4.50 -3.53
CA GLY A 273 2.46 -4.66 -3.19
C GLY A 273 3.28 -3.41 -3.47
N LEU A 274 2.87 -2.25 -2.95
CA LEU A 274 3.60 -0.98 -3.11
C LEU A 274 5.08 -1.11 -2.75
N ALA A 275 5.41 -1.80 -1.64
CA ALA A 275 6.79 -1.97 -1.22
C ALA A 275 7.66 -2.74 -2.23
N ALA A 276 7.07 -3.64 -3.03
CA ALA A 276 7.78 -4.27 -4.15
C ALA A 276 8.08 -3.24 -5.25
N VAL A 277 7.13 -2.37 -5.59
CA VAL A 277 7.35 -1.30 -6.58
C VAL A 277 8.40 -0.30 -6.09
N GLU A 278 8.38 0.05 -4.80
CA GLU A 278 9.36 0.93 -4.14
C GLU A 278 10.78 0.36 -4.25
N GLY A 279 10.95 -0.95 -3.97
CA GLY A 279 12.22 -1.65 -4.16
C GLY A 279 12.70 -1.63 -5.61
N MET A 280 11.79 -1.86 -6.57
CA MET A 280 12.10 -1.76 -8.00
C MET A 280 12.53 -0.35 -8.41
N ALA A 281 11.86 0.68 -7.92
CA ALA A 281 12.17 2.08 -8.21
C ALA A 281 13.50 2.53 -7.59
N ALA A 282 13.84 2.00 -6.43
CA ALA A 282 15.16 2.18 -5.82
C ALA A 282 16.29 1.49 -6.61
N GLY A 283 15.97 0.78 -7.69
CA GLY A 283 16.93 0.10 -8.54
C GLY A 283 17.44 -1.23 -7.95
N LYS A 284 16.60 -1.94 -7.20
CA LYS A 284 16.98 -3.22 -6.59
C LYS A 284 16.26 -4.41 -7.23
N PRO A 285 16.91 -5.59 -7.33
CA PRO A 285 16.19 -6.82 -7.56
C PRO A 285 15.13 -7.03 -6.50
N VAL A 286 13.91 -7.39 -6.92
CA VAL A 286 12.80 -7.70 -6.02
C VAL A 286 12.45 -9.16 -6.12
N VAL A 287 12.38 -9.83 -4.97
CA VAL A 287 11.92 -11.22 -4.83
C VAL A 287 10.61 -11.22 -4.06
N ALA A 288 9.58 -11.89 -4.55
CA ALA A 288 8.27 -11.85 -3.91
C ALA A 288 7.59 -13.22 -3.93
N SER A 289 6.74 -13.47 -2.92
CA SER A 289 5.86 -14.64 -2.92
C SER A 289 4.90 -14.59 -4.12
N ASN A 290 4.63 -15.77 -4.70
CA ASN A 290 3.73 -15.89 -5.86
C ASN A 290 2.26 -15.84 -5.41
N VAL A 291 1.80 -14.66 -5.01
CA VAL A 291 0.42 -14.37 -4.64
C VAL A 291 -0.15 -13.29 -5.55
N ALA A 292 -1.46 -13.27 -5.74
CA ALA A 292 -2.15 -12.52 -6.81
C ALA A 292 -1.69 -11.06 -6.96
N GLY A 293 -1.71 -10.24 -5.91
CA GLY A 293 -1.30 -8.83 -5.97
C GLY A 293 0.19 -8.65 -6.27
N LEU A 294 1.07 -9.47 -5.66
CA LEU A 294 2.52 -9.39 -5.90
C LEU A 294 2.90 -9.95 -7.27
N SER A 295 2.32 -11.07 -7.70
CA SER A 295 2.62 -11.65 -9.01
C SER A 295 2.28 -10.69 -10.14
N GLN A 296 1.18 -9.97 -10.06
CA GLN A 296 0.80 -8.95 -11.03
C GLN A 296 1.86 -7.84 -11.18
N VAL A 297 2.48 -7.43 -10.08
CA VAL A 297 3.51 -6.38 -10.05
C VAL A 297 4.88 -6.92 -10.46
N VAL A 298 5.27 -8.09 -9.92
CA VAL A 298 6.64 -8.60 -9.97
C VAL A 298 6.91 -9.48 -11.19
N SER A 299 5.88 -10.13 -11.78
CA SER A 299 6.06 -11.00 -12.96
C SER A 299 6.77 -10.31 -14.12
N ASN A 300 7.67 -11.05 -14.75
CA ASN A 300 8.51 -10.57 -15.87
C ASN A 300 9.49 -9.44 -15.52
N ALA A 301 9.64 -9.10 -14.23
CA ALA A 301 10.56 -8.08 -13.75
C ALA A 301 11.47 -8.61 -12.64
N GLY A 302 10.94 -8.80 -11.45
CA GLY A 302 11.61 -9.47 -10.35
C GLY A 302 11.55 -10.99 -10.44
N VAL A 303 11.67 -11.66 -9.31
CA VAL A 303 11.63 -13.12 -9.20
C VAL A 303 10.53 -13.53 -8.22
N LEU A 304 9.73 -14.51 -8.59
CA LEU A 304 8.67 -15.05 -7.74
C LEU A 304 9.12 -16.38 -7.14
N PHE A 305 8.74 -16.63 -5.88
CA PHE A 305 8.94 -17.90 -5.18
C PHE A 305 7.59 -18.46 -4.66
N PRO A 306 7.45 -19.78 -4.47
CA PRO A 306 6.24 -20.38 -3.93
C PRO A 306 5.94 -19.87 -2.52
N LEU A 307 4.68 -19.59 -2.23
CA LEU A 307 4.23 -19.09 -0.93
C LEU A 307 4.72 -19.98 0.22
N GLY A 308 5.39 -19.37 1.21
CA GLY A 308 5.88 -20.05 2.42
C GLY A 308 7.11 -20.93 2.23
N ASP A 309 7.64 -21.05 1.00
CA ASP A 309 8.81 -21.87 0.67
C ASP A 309 10.11 -21.09 0.94
N ASP A 310 10.63 -21.25 2.13
CA ASP A 310 11.86 -20.61 2.59
C ASP A 310 13.13 -21.12 1.87
N LYS A 311 13.14 -22.37 1.41
CA LYS A 311 14.26 -22.95 0.64
C LYS A 311 14.32 -22.39 -0.77
N ALA A 312 13.18 -22.38 -1.49
CA ALA A 312 13.11 -21.77 -2.81
C ALA A 312 13.46 -20.28 -2.77
N LEU A 313 13.02 -19.56 -1.71
CA LEU A 313 13.43 -18.18 -1.48
C LEU A 313 14.96 -18.07 -1.31
N ALA A 314 15.56 -18.91 -0.48
CA ALA A 314 17.00 -18.89 -0.24
C ALA A 314 17.81 -19.20 -1.51
N ASP A 315 17.38 -20.15 -2.34
CA ASP A 315 18.04 -20.48 -3.61
C ASP A 315 18.05 -19.28 -4.56
N ILE A 316 16.93 -18.53 -4.65
CA ILE A 316 16.83 -17.31 -5.45
C ILE A 316 17.77 -16.23 -4.90
N LEU A 317 17.77 -16.04 -3.58
CA LEU A 317 18.64 -15.06 -2.92
C LEU A 317 20.12 -15.38 -3.16
N ASN A 318 20.51 -16.63 -2.98
CA ASN A 318 21.88 -17.09 -3.21
C ASN A 318 22.31 -16.84 -4.67
N LYS A 319 21.44 -17.14 -5.64
CA LYS A 319 21.71 -16.86 -7.05
C LYS A 319 21.90 -15.37 -7.33
N LEU A 320 21.06 -14.51 -6.76
CA LEU A 320 21.19 -13.05 -6.89
C LEU A 320 22.46 -12.51 -6.24
N LEU A 321 22.91 -13.11 -5.14
CA LEU A 321 24.10 -12.70 -4.41
C LEU A 321 25.41 -13.13 -5.09
N THR A 322 25.42 -14.25 -5.83
CA THR A 322 26.62 -14.85 -6.44
C THR A 322 26.74 -14.62 -7.94
N ASP A 323 25.63 -14.51 -8.68
CA ASP A 323 25.63 -14.28 -10.12
C ASP A 323 25.39 -12.80 -10.46
N TYR A 324 26.48 -12.05 -10.63
CA TYR A 324 26.44 -10.62 -10.96
C TYR A 324 25.65 -10.31 -12.26
N LYS A 325 25.75 -11.17 -13.29
CA LYS A 325 25.05 -11.00 -14.55
C LYS A 325 23.54 -11.15 -14.35
N TYR A 326 23.15 -12.19 -13.61
CA TYR A 326 21.74 -12.42 -13.25
C TYR A 326 21.17 -11.26 -12.40
N TYR A 327 21.92 -10.82 -11.39
CA TYR A 327 21.56 -9.66 -10.55
C TYR A 327 21.24 -8.42 -11.40
N ASN A 328 22.15 -8.03 -12.30
CA ASN A 328 21.96 -6.84 -13.15
C ASN A 328 20.81 -7.01 -14.14
N THR A 329 20.60 -8.21 -14.65
CA THR A 329 19.45 -8.51 -15.52
C THR A 329 18.13 -8.31 -14.78
N VAL A 330 17.98 -8.85 -13.57
CA VAL A 330 16.78 -8.70 -12.75
C VAL A 330 16.59 -7.24 -12.34
N LYS A 331 17.65 -6.58 -11.86
CA LYS A 331 17.65 -5.15 -11.52
C LYS A 331 17.13 -4.29 -12.67
N GLY A 332 17.66 -4.46 -13.88
CA GLY A 332 17.26 -3.67 -15.04
C GLY A 332 15.77 -3.87 -15.40
N ARG A 333 15.28 -5.12 -15.31
CA ARG A 333 13.85 -5.42 -15.50
C ARG A 333 12.98 -4.77 -14.43
N CYS A 334 13.42 -4.80 -13.16
CA CYS A 334 12.72 -4.18 -12.05
C CYS A 334 12.55 -2.66 -12.24
N VAL A 335 13.62 -1.95 -12.57
CA VAL A 335 13.56 -0.49 -12.84
C VAL A 335 12.58 -0.19 -13.98
N LYS A 336 12.71 -0.91 -15.11
CA LYS A 336 11.79 -0.74 -16.24
C LYS A 336 10.33 -0.99 -15.86
N ARG A 337 10.09 -1.93 -14.97
CA ARG A 337 8.74 -2.25 -14.47
C ARG A 337 8.19 -1.15 -13.56
N ALA A 338 9.01 -0.61 -12.64
CA ALA A 338 8.61 0.44 -11.72
C ALA A 338 8.09 1.70 -12.44
N HIS A 339 8.69 2.10 -13.55
CA HIS A 339 8.21 3.23 -14.36
C HIS A 339 6.75 3.08 -14.83
N LYS A 340 6.22 1.87 -14.93
CA LYS A 340 4.80 1.66 -15.28
C LYS A 340 3.87 2.11 -14.15
N PHE A 341 4.36 2.11 -12.93
CA PHE A 341 3.63 2.45 -11.71
C PHE A 341 4.02 3.83 -11.16
N ASP A 342 4.45 4.74 -12.02
CA ASP A 342 4.68 6.12 -11.61
C ASP A 342 3.38 6.79 -11.18
N ILE A 343 3.42 7.50 -10.05
CA ILE A 343 2.24 8.12 -9.43
C ILE A 343 1.57 9.14 -10.34
N SER A 344 2.32 9.81 -11.21
CA SER A 344 1.76 10.79 -12.16
C SER A 344 0.77 10.14 -13.13
N LYS A 345 1.04 8.91 -13.56
CA LYS A 345 0.11 8.14 -14.42
C LYS A 345 -1.18 7.77 -13.68
N MET A 346 -1.04 7.41 -12.41
CA MET A 346 -2.19 7.12 -11.56
C MET A 346 -3.02 8.39 -11.34
N VAL A 347 -2.38 9.48 -10.93
CA VAL A 347 -3.02 10.80 -10.72
C VAL A 347 -3.78 11.25 -11.98
N TYR A 348 -3.16 11.15 -13.15
CA TYR A 348 -3.81 11.49 -14.43
C TYR A 348 -5.09 10.70 -14.66
N LYS A 349 -5.07 9.37 -14.45
CA LYS A 349 -6.25 8.51 -14.59
C LYS A 349 -7.35 8.86 -13.59
N TYR A 350 -7.01 9.16 -12.34
CA TYR A 350 -7.98 9.63 -11.35
C TYR A 350 -8.63 10.95 -11.76
N CYS A 351 -7.84 11.90 -12.30
CA CYS A 351 -8.37 13.16 -12.81
C CYS A 351 -9.36 12.94 -13.96
N GLN A 352 -9.06 12.01 -14.89
CA GLN A 352 -9.99 11.64 -15.95
C GLN A 352 -11.30 11.06 -15.39
N VAL A 353 -11.21 10.18 -14.37
CA VAL A 353 -12.40 9.65 -13.70
C VAL A 353 -13.21 10.77 -13.07
N TYR A 354 -12.59 11.69 -12.34
CA TYR A 354 -13.30 12.80 -11.71
C TYR A 354 -14.00 13.72 -12.74
N GLN A 355 -13.34 14.00 -13.85
CA GLN A 355 -13.94 14.78 -14.95
C GLN A 355 -15.17 14.07 -15.53
N SER A 356 -15.04 12.78 -15.87
CA SER A 356 -16.15 11.99 -16.44
C SER A 356 -17.35 11.84 -15.49
N LEU A 357 -17.15 11.95 -14.18
CA LEU A 357 -18.21 11.87 -13.19
C LEU A 357 -19.09 13.12 -13.14
N LEU A 358 -18.59 14.27 -13.61
CA LEU A 358 -19.31 15.55 -13.63
C LEU A 358 -19.84 15.92 -15.02
N GLU A 359 -19.35 15.27 -16.07
CA GLU A 359 -19.94 15.35 -17.41
C GLU A 359 -21.33 14.68 -17.37
N LYS A 360 -22.38 15.41 -17.82
CA LYS A 360 -23.77 14.94 -17.83
C LYS A 360 -24.08 14.09 -19.05
#